data_fb6e46264aecca87f3ee6028ece6753f
#
_entry.id   fb6e46264aecca87f3ee6028ece6753f
#
_cell.length_a   1.000
_cell.length_b   1.000
_cell.length_c   1.000
_cell.angle_alpha   90.00
_cell.angle_beta   90.00
_cell.angle_gamma   90.00
#
_symmetry.space_group_name_H-M   'P 1'
#
loop_
_entity.id
_entity.type
_entity.pdbx_description
1 polymer ?
#
loop_
_entity_poly.entity_id
_entity_poly.type
_entity_poly.pdbx_seq_one_letter_code
_entity_poly.pdbx_strand_id
1 'polypeptide(L)'
;MTDLSHSREKDKINPVVFYTSAGLILLFSLTTILFRDFSALWIGRTLDWVSKTFGWYYLLAATLYIVFVVCIACSRFGSVKLGPEQSKPEFSLLSWAAMLFAAGIGIDLMFFSVAEPVTQYMQPPEGAGQTIEAARQAMVWTLFHYGLTGWSMYALMGMALGYFSYRYNLPLTIRSALYPIFGKRINGPIGHSVDIAAVIGTIFGIATTLGIGVVQLNYGLSVLFDIPDSMAAKAALIALSVIIATISVTSGVDKGIRVLSELNVALALGLILFVLFMGDTSFLLNALVLNVGDYVNRFMGMTLNSFAFDRPVEWMNNWTLFFWAWWVAWSPFVGLFLARISRGRTIRQFVLGTLIIPFTFTLLWLSVFGNSALYEIIHGGAAFAEEAMVHPERGFYSLLAQYPAFTFSASVATITGLLFYVTSADSGALVLGNFTSQLKDINSDAPGWLRVFWSVAIGLLTLGMLMTNGISALQNTTVIMGLPFSFVIFFVMAGLYKSLKVEDYRRESANRDTCLLYTSPSPRDVEE
;
A
#
# COMPACT_ATOMS: atom_id res chain seq x y z
N MET A 1 -28.05 -13.16 42.88
CA MET A 1 -28.35 -13.54 41.50
C MET A 1 -28.95 -12.33 40.84
N THR A 2 -28.13 -11.48 40.28
CA THR A 2 -28.54 -10.33 39.43
C THR A 2 -27.98 -10.62 38.05
N ASP A 3 -28.91 -10.87 37.17
CA ASP A 3 -28.75 -11.23 35.77
C ASP A 3 -28.11 -10.03 35.02
N LEU A 4 -26.81 -10.07 34.81
CA LEU A 4 -26.09 -9.15 33.94
C LEU A 4 -26.15 -9.70 32.52
N SER A 5 -27.35 -9.67 31.93
CA SER A 5 -27.50 -9.74 30.48
C SER A 5 -26.95 -8.44 29.87
N HIS A 6 -25.63 -8.36 29.73
CA HIS A 6 -25.05 -7.41 28.77
C HIS A 6 -25.57 -7.82 27.39
N SER A 7 -26.66 -7.19 26.96
CA SER A 7 -27.04 -7.21 25.56
C SER A 7 -25.82 -6.71 24.78
N ARG A 8 -25.13 -7.61 24.07
CA ARG A 8 -24.14 -7.25 23.06
C ARG A 8 -24.88 -6.43 21.99
N GLU A 9 -24.90 -5.13 22.19
CA GLU A 9 -25.38 -4.22 21.17
C GLU A 9 -24.46 -4.41 19.96
N LYS A 10 -25.03 -4.96 18.88
CA LYS A 10 -24.28 -5.30 17.65
C LYS A 10 -23.63 -4.04 17.08
N ASP A 11 -22.39 -4.16 16.61
CA ASP A 11 -21.74 -3.11 15.84
C ASP A 11 -22.62 -2.70 14.68
N LYS A 12 -22.81 -1.40 14.52
CA LYS A 12 -23.74 -0.83 13.53
C LYS A 12 -22.96 -0.36 12.31
N ILE A 13 -23.53 -0.49 11.14
CA ILE A 13 -23.02 0.15 9.93
C ILE A 13 -23.11 1.68 10.09
N ASN A 14 -22.22 2.42 9.42
CA ASN A 14 -22.42 3.83 9.16
C ASN A 14 -23.28 3.99 7.90
N PRO A 15 -24.60 4.27 8.02
CA PRO A 15 -25.51 4.15 6.86
C PRO A 15 -25.10 5.08 5.72
N VAL A 16 -24.69 6.30 6.04
CA VAL A 16 -24.34 7.30 5.02
C VAL A 16 -23.09 6.84 4.26
N VAL A 17 -22.04 6.44 4.96
CA VAL A 17 -20.80 5.99 4.33
C VAL A 17 -21.02 4.71 3.55
N PHE A 18 -21.69 3.72 4.15
CA PHE A 18 -21.93 2.43 3.52
C PHE A 18 -22.78 2.54 2.25
N TYR A 19 -23.98 3.10 2.35
CA TYR A 19 -24.90 3.14 1.20
C TYR A 19 -24.40 4.02 0.07
N THR A 20 -23.74 5.13 0.40
CA THR A 20 -23.17 6.03 -0.63
C THR A 20 -22.01 5.33 -1.35
N SER A 21 -21.05 4.77 -0.61
CA SER A 21 -19.90 4.10 -1.22
C SER A 21 -20.32 2.84 -1.99
N ALA A 22 -21.17 2.01 -1.41
CA ALA A 22 -21.69 0.81 -2.06
C ALA A 22 -22.47 1.14 -3.34
N GLY A 23 -23.36 2.13 -3.28
CA GLY A 23 -24.13 2.58 -4.44
C GLY A 23 -23.23 3.09 -5.59
N LEU A 24 -22.24 3.94 -5.28
CA LEU A 24 -21.31 4.45 -6.27
C LEU A 24 -20.47 3.32 -6.91
N ILE A 25 -19.96 2.41 -6.09
CA ILE A 25 -19.08 1.32 -6.55
C ILE A 25 -19.85 0.31 -7.38
N LEU A 26 -21.04 -0.09 -6.93
CA LEU A 26 -21.90 -1.02 -7.69
C LEU A 26 -22.36 -0.39 -9.01
N LEU A 27 -22.78 0.87 -9.01
CA LEU A 27 -23.14 1.59 -10.23
C LEU A 27 -21.97 1.65 -11.21
N PHE A 28 -20.77 2.02 -10.72
CA PHE A 28 -19.57 2.07 -11.54
C PHE A 28 -19.21 0.68 -12.10
N SER A 29 -19.22 -0.36 -11.26
CA SER A 29 -18.94 -1.75 -11.70
C SER A 29 -19.93 -2.23 -12.75
N LEU A 30 -21.23 -1.99 -12.57
CA LEU A 30 -22.25 -2.33 -13.55
C LEU A 30 -22.06 -1.57 -14.86
N THR A 31 -21.73 -0.28 -14.78
CA THR A 31 -21.46 0.53 -15.98
C THR A 31 -20.25 -0.01 -16.76
N THR A 32 -19.18 -0.38 -16.09
CA THR A 32 -17.98 -0.95 -16.74
C THR A 32 -18.21 -2.34 -17.34
N ILE A 33 -19.07 -3.14 -16.75
CA ILE A 33 -19.45 -4.46 -17.29
C ILE A 33 -20.37 -4.34 -18.50
N LEU A 34 -21.38 -3.47 -18.42
CA LEU A 34 -22.44 -3.36 -19.43
C LEU A 34 -22.06 -2.43 -20.59
N PHE A 35 -21.31 -1.37 -20.33
CA PHE A 35 -20.99 -0.30 -21.29
C PHE A 35 -19.47 -0.09 -21.40
N ARG A 36 -18.75 -1.12 -21.88
CA ARG A 36 -17.27 -1.18 -21.89
C ARG A 36 -16.64 -0.04 -22.65
N ASP A 37 -17.05 0.17 -23.89
CA ASP A 37 -16.47 1.20 -24.78
C ASP A 37 -16.74 2.61 -24.24
N PHE A 38 -17.94 2.85 -23.73
CA PHE A 38 -18.30 4.09 -23.06
C PHE A 38 -17.41 4.31 -21.84
N SER A 39 -17.22 3.29 -21.01
CA SER A 39 -16.39 3.36 -19.81
C SER A 39 -14.91 3.60 -20.16
N ALA A 40 -14.36 2.89 -21.14
CA ALA A 40 -12.99 3.07 -21.60
C ALA A 40 -12.76 4.52 -22.08
N LEU A 41 -13.68 5.07 -22.89
CA LEU A 41 -13.61 6.44 -23.39
C LEU A 41 -13.61 7.48 -22.25
N TRP A 42 -14.52 7.34 -21.29
CA TRP A 42 -14.65 8.31 -20.21
C TRP A 42 -13.53 8.18 -19.17
N ILE A 43 -13.06 6.98 -18.88
CA ILE A 43 -11.88 6.76 -18.04
C ILE A 43 -10.66 7.43 -18.68
N GLY A 44 -10.43 7.21 -19.97
CA GLY A 44 -9.32 7.83 -20.71
C GLY A 44 -9.39 9.37 -20.70
N ARG A 45 -10.54 9.95 -21.03
CA ARG A 45 -10.73 11.42 -21.00
C ARG A 45 -10.54 12.01 -19.60
N THR A 46 -11.03 11.33 -18.56
CA THR A 46 -10.89 11.79 -17.19
C THR A 46 -9.44 11.69 -16.74
N LEU A 47 -8.73 10.61 -17.11
CA LEU A 47 -7.30 10.49 -16.83
C LEU A 47 -6.51 11.63 -17.49
N ASP A 48 -6.76 11.91 -18.77
CA ASP A 48 -6.11 13.01 -19.49
C ASP A 48 -6.30 14.34 -18.79
N TRP A 49 -7.53 14.62 -18.33
CA TRP A 49 -7.82 15.82 -17.59
C TRP A 49 -7.09 15.86 -16.24
N VAL A 50 -7.13 14.77 -15.46
CA VAL A 50 -6.45 14.65 -14.15
C VAL A 50 -4.94 14.80 -14.33
N SER A 51 -4.35 14.10 -15.30
CA SER A 51 -2.92 14.12 -15.55
C SER A 51 -2.42 15.51 -15.97
N LYS A 52 -3.14 16.18 -16.89
CA LYS A 52 -2.79 17.52 -17.34
C LYS A 52 -2.95 18.56 -16.24
N THR A 53 -3.99 18.44 -15.41
CA THR A 53 -4.33 19.45 -14.40
C THR A 53 -3.59 19.22 -13.10
N PHE A 54 -3.47 17.95 -12.63
CA PHE A 54 -2.98 17.57 -11.31
C PHE A 54 -1.70 16.75 -11.33
N GLY A 55 -1.07 16.48 -12.48
CA GLY A 55 0.17 15.70 -12.53
C GLY A 55 1.29 16.30 -11.67
N TRP A 56 1.50 17.61 -11.76
CA TRP A 56 2.44 18.34 -10.90
C TRP A 56 2.09 18.24 -9.40
N TYR A 57 0.79 18.22 -9.09
CA TYR A 57 0.29 18.13 -7.74
C TYR A 57 0.64 16.77 -7.11
N TYR A 58 0.49 15.65 -7.83
CA TYR A 58 0.85 14.33 -7.32
C TYR A 58 2.32 14.26 -6.91
N LEU A 59 3.22 14.80 -7.73
CA LEU A 59 4.65 14.84 -7.42
C LEU A 59 4.93 15.69 -6.18
N LEU A 60 4.36 16.88 -6.13
CA LEU A 60 4.51 17.77 -4.99
C LEU A 60 3.92 17.16 -3.71
N ALA A 61 2.72 16.58 -3.80
CA ALA A 61 2.05 15.95 -2.67
C ALA A 61 2.87 14.79 -2.10
N ALA A 62 3.33 13.87 -2.94
CA ALA A 62 4.18 12.75 -2.53
C ALA A 62 5.46 13.22 -1.83
N THR A 63 6.10 14.28 -2.38
CA THR A 63 7.28 14.91 -1.78
C THR A 63 6.96 15.52 -0.41
N LEU A 64 5.86 16.24 -0.30
CA LEU A 64 5.47 16.86 0.98
C LEU A 64 5.12 15.80 2.04
N TYR A 65 4.55 14.66 1.64
CA TYR A 65 4.27 13.56 2.57
C TYR A 65 5.55 12.99 3.19
N ILE A 66 6.54 12.65 2.37
CA ILE A 66 7.82 12.12 2.90
C ILE A 66 8.56 13.15 3.74
N VAL A 67 8.63 14.40 3.30
CA VAL A 67 9.26 15.49 4.05
C VAL A 67 8.59 15.66 5.41
N PHE A 68 7.26 15.68 5.46
CA PHE A 68 6.52 15.80 6.70
C PHE A 68 6.81 14.65 7.66
N VAL A 69 6.75 13.41 7.20
CA VAL A 69 6.99 12.21 8.01
C VAL A 69 8.40 12.21 8.59
N VAL A 70 9.40 12.53 7.76
CA VAL A 70 10.81 12.60 8.20
C VAL A 70 11.00 13.76 9.19
N CYS A 71 10.45 14.95 8.92
CA CYS A 71 10.53 16.08 9.83
C CYS A 71 9.90 15.78 11.20
N ILE A 72 8.74 15.14 11.24
CA ILE A 72 8.10 14.74 12.50
C ILE A 72 8.97 13.73 13.25
N ALA A 73 9.50 12.71 12.58
CA ALA A 73 10.34 11.70 13.20
C ALA A 73 11.67 12.25 13.75
N CYS A 74 12.30 13.19 13.04
CA CYS A 74 13.55 13.83 13.44
C CYS A 74 13.37 14.90 14.51
N SER A 75 12.17 15.47 14.64
CA SER A 75 11.86 16.50 15.64
C SER A 75 11.66 15.92 17.06
N ARG A 76 11.40 16.80 18.02
CA ARG A 76 10.98 16.42 19.39
C ARG A 76 9.67 15.63 19.43
N PHE A 77 8.80 15.78 18.42
CA PHE A 77 7.57 15.00 18.28
C PHE A 77 7.83 13.51 18.07
N GLY A 78 8.99 13.14 17.55
CA GLY A 78 9.40 11.75 17.37
C GLY A 78 9.47 10.94 18.65
N SER A 79 9.56 11.56 19.82
CA SER A 79 9.53 10.88 21.13
C SER A 79 8.13 10.55 21.62
N VAL A 80 7.08 11.13 21.03
CA VAL A 80 5.69 10.87 21.39
C VAL A 80 5.32 9.43 21.09
N LYS A 81 4.62 8.77 22.01
CA LYS A 81 4.17 7.37 21.83
C LYS A 81 2.83 7.30 21.11
N LEU A 82 2.67 6.28 20.30
CA LEU A 82 1.38 5.85 19.76
C LEU A 82 0.59 5.12 20.86
N GLY A 83 0.02 5.91 21.77
CA GLY A 83 -0.68 5.48 22.97
C GLY A 83 -0.39 6.33 24.19
N PRO A 84 -0.94 5.99 25.36
CA PRO A 84 -0.63 6.66 26.62
C PRO A 84 0.89 6.67 26.90
N GLU A 85 1.36 7.65 27.67
CA GLU A 85 2.80 7.84 27.95
C GLU A 85 3.45 6.60 28.59
N GLN A 86 2.71 5.95 29.49
CA GLN A 86 3.16 4.75 30.20
C GLN A 86 3.05 3.46 29.36
N SER A 87 2.47 3.51 28.14
CA SER A 87 2.28 2.32 27.32
C SER A 87 3.63 1.70 26.92
N LYS A 88 3.68 0.37 26.90
CA LYS A 88 4.79 -0.40 26.38
C LYS A 88 4.41 -0.96 25.00
N PRO A 89 5.37 -1.20 24.11
CA PRO A 89 5.10 -1.88 22.85
C PRO A 89 4.40 -3.22 23.10
N GLU A 90 3.32 -3.47 22.36
CA GLU A 90 2.53 -4.71 22.47
C GLU A 90 3.30 -5.92 21.92
N PHE A 91 4.10 -5.71 20.89
CA PHE A 91 4.92 -6.73 20.25
C PHE A 91 6.40 -6.50 20.54
N SER A 92 7.18 -7.58 20.65
CA SER A 92 8.64 -7.51 20.67
C SER A 92 9.19 -6.80 19.41
N LEU A 93 10.42 -6.31 19.46
CA LEU A 93 11.02 -5.64 18.30
C LEU A 93 11.11 -6.59 17.09
N LEU A 94 11.49 -7.85 17.33
CA LEU A 94 11.64 -8.85 16.27
C LEU A 94 10.28 -9.21 15.64
N SER A 95 9.26 -9.47 16.46
CA SER A 95 7.92 -9.78 15.95
C SER A 95 7.32 -8.61 15.16
N TRP A 96 7.51 -7.39 15.64
CA TRP A 96 7.06 -6.19 14.97
C TRP A 96 7.79 -5.97 13.63
N ALA A 97 9.11 -6.15 13.60
CA ALA A 97 9.90 -6.08 12.38
C ALA A 97 9.47 -7.13 11.36
N ALA A 98 9.18 -8.36 11.79
CA ALA A 98 8.67 -9.42 10.92
C ALA A 98 7.29 -9.07 10.33
N MET A 99 6.39 -8.47 11.10
CA MET A 99 5.09 -8.00 10.61
C MET A 99 5.23 -6.85 9.62
N LEU A 100 6.15 -5.90 9.86
CA LEU A 100 6.46 -4.83 8.91
C LEU A 100 7.06 -5.37 7.61
N PHE A 101 7.96 -6.34 7.71
CA PHE A 101 8.56 -7.00 6.57
C PHE A 101 7.50 -7.70 5.71
N ALA A 102 6.59 -8.45 6.35
CA ALA A 102 5.50 -9.12 5.66
C ALA A 102 4.53 -8.15 4.97
N ALA A 103 4.37 -6.93 5.50
CA ALA A 103 3.54 -5.89 4.87
C ALA A 103 4.12 -5.36 3.55
N GLY A 104 5.42 -5.55 3.30
CA GLY A 104 6.10 -5.12 2.07
C GLY A 104 5.97 -6.08 0.89
N ILE A 105 5.26 -7.19 1.07
CA ILE A 105 5.23 -8.28 0.11
C ILE A 105 3.81 -8.38 -0.48
N GLY A 106 3.70 -8.33 -1.81
CA GLY A 106 2.44 -8.46 -2.53
C GLY A 106 2.62 -9.08 -3.91
N ILE A 107 1.53 -9.55 -4.52
CA ILE A 107 1.56 -10.15 -5.87
C ILE A 107 1.99 -9.14 -6.94
N ASP A 108 1.67 -7.88 -6.75
CA ASP A 108 2.09 -6.76 -7.59
C ASP A 108 3.61 -6.60 -7.63
N LEU A 109 4.30 -6.89 -6.52
CA LEU A 109 5.76 -6.88 -6.47
C LEU A 109 6.37 -7.94 -7.41
N MET A 110 5.75 -9.13 -7.52
CA MET A 110 6.16 -10.14 -8.51
C MET A 110 5.99 -9.61 -9.94
N PHE A 111 4.85 -8.97 -10.23
CA PHE A 111 4.57 -8.43 -11.55
C PHE A 111 5.58 -7.34 -11.94
N PHE A 112 5.71 -6.32 -11.13
CA PHE A 112 6.54 -5.16 -11.46
C PHE A 112 8.04 -5.41 -11.34
N SER A 113 8.47 -6.47 -10.64
CA SER A 113 9.90 -6.78 -10.50
C SER A 113 10.62 -7.10 -11.82
N VAL A 114 9.87 -7.48 -12.85
CA VAL A 114 10.39 -7.71 -14.21
C VAL A 114 9.81 -6.70 -15.20
N ALA A 115 8.48 -6.49 -15.17
CA ALA A 115 7.82 -5.61 -16.12
C ALA A 115 8.36 -4.18 -16.08
N GLU A 116 8.60 -3.64 -14.90
CA GLU A 116 9.08 -2.26 -14.77
C GLU A 116 10.54 -2.09 -15.21
N PRO A 117 11.54 -2.82 -14.68
CA PRO A 117 12.92 -2.70 -15.13
C PRO A 117 13.10 -2.90 -16.62
N VAL A 118 12.39 -3.88 -17.20
CA VAL A 118 12.44 -4.13 -18.65
C VAL A 118 11.89 -2.95 -19.43
N THR A 119 10.73 -2.42 -19.05
CA THR A 119 10.14 -1.26 -19.73
C THR A 119 11.03 -0.03 -19.61
N GLN A 120 11.55 0.26 -18.41
CA GLN A 120 12.43 1.41 -18.18
C GLN A 120 13.77 1.29 -18.92
N TYR A 121 14.28 0.08 -19.12
CA TYR A 121 15.48 -0.18 -19.89
C TYR A 121 15.25 0.00 -21.40
N MET A 122 14.13 -0.53 -21.89
CA MET A 122 13.78 -0.48 -23.32
C MET A 122 13.31 0.91 -23.74
N GLN A 123 12.52 1.57 -22.91
CA GLN A 123 11.88 2.87 -23.15
C GLN A 123 11.96 3.78 -21.92
N PRO A 124 13.16 4.29 -21.57
CA PRO A 124 13.32 5.17 -20.43
C PRO A 124 12.59 6.51 -20.63
N PRO A 125 12.21 7.22 -19.55
CA PRO A 125 11.60 8.54 -19.66
C PRO A 125 12.53 9.61 -20.21
N GLU A 126 13.84 9.41 -20.09
CA GLU A 126 14.89 10.32 -20.56
C GLU A 126 16.03 9.51 -21.20
N GLY A 127 16.57 10.01 -22.29
CA GLY A 127 17.72 9.42 -22.98
C GLY A 127 17.35 8.26 -23.91
N ALA A 128 18.38 7.55 -24.36
CA ALA A 128 18.23 6.39 -25.24
C ALA A 128 18.07 5.09 -24.41
N GLY A 129 17.12 4.26 -24.82
CA GLY A 129 16.98 2.90 -24.26
C GLY A 129 18.14 1.99 -24.64
N GLN A 130 18.21 0.83 -24.00
CA GLN A 130 19.17 -0.26 -24.29
C GLN A 130 20.63 0.16 -24.14
N THR A 131 20.88 1.09 -23.22
CA THR A 131 22.25 1.52 -22.84
C THR A 131 22.56 1.15 -21.41
N ILE A 132 23.84 1.17 -21.02
CA ILE A 132 24.27 0.95 -19.63
C ILE A 132 23.61 1.99 -18.70
N GLU A 133 23.50 3.24 -19.16
CA GLU A 133 22.84 4.28 -18.37
C GLU A 133 21.35 3.99 -18.21
N ALA A 134 20.66 3.53 -19.27
CA ALA A 134 19.26 3.11 -19.19
C ALA A 134 19.07 1.92 -18.23
N ALA A 135 19.99 0.96 -18.18
CA ALA A 135 19.94 -0.15 -17.22
C ALA A 135 20.03 0.33 -15.77
N ARG A 136 20.94 1.27 -15.47
CA ARG A 136 21.05 1.89 -14.15
C ARG A 136 19.82 2.71 -13.79
N GLN A 137 19.30 3.50 -14.73
CA GLN A 137 18.09 4.29 -14.53
C GLN A 137 16.86 3.39 -14.30
N ALA A 138 16.73 2.29 -15.05
CA ALA A 138 15.63 1.35 -14.92
C ALA A 138 15.49 0.84 -13.48
N MET A 139 16.59 0.41 -12.87
CA MET A 139 16.58 -0.05 -11.48
C MET A 139 16.28 1.07 -10.49
N VAL A 140 16.80 2.27 -10.72
CA VAL A 140 16.52 3.42 -9.83
C VAL A 140 15.06 3.83 -9.91
N TRP A 141 14.44 3.89 -11.11
CA TRP A 141 13.01 4.18 -11.26
C TRP A 141 12.14 3.13 -10.55
N THR A 142 12.44 1.85 -10.75
CA THR A 142 11.73 0.75 -10.09
C THR A 142 11.82 0.87 -8.56
N LEU A 143 13.01 1.09 -8.02
CA LEU A 143 13.20 1.29 -6.58
C LEU A 143 12.57 2.59 -6.07
N PHE A 144 12.49 3.63 -6.89
CA PHE A 144 11.87 4.90 -6.53
C PHE A 144 10.35 4.75 -6.37
N HIS A 145 9.70 4.04 -7.29
CA HIS A 145 8.26 3.80 -7.25
C HIS A 145 7.85 2.90 -6.07
N TYR A 146 8.67 1.93 -5.69
CA TYR A 146 8.43 1.02 -4.56
C TYR A 146 9.13 1.42 -3.25
N GLY A 147 9.81 2.57 -3.24
CA GLY A 147 10.72 2.97 -2.18
C GLY A 147 10.12 3.86 -1.10
N LEU A 148 11.01 4.67 -0.53
CA LEU A 148 10.73 5.48 0.67
C LEU A 148 9.54 6.41 0.53
N THR A 149 9.28 6.96 -0.67
CA THR A 149 8.16 7.88 -0.90
C THR A 149 6.82 7.19 -0.69
N GLY A 150 6.62 5.99 -1.25
CA GLY A 150 5.41 5.20 -1.04
C GLY A 150 5.23 4.81 0.43
N TRP A 151 6.27 4.25 1.06
CA TRP A 151 6.23 3.86 2.46
C TRP A 151 5.99 5.03 3.41
N SER A 152 6.37 6.25 3.03
CA SER A 152 6.05 7.46 3.81
C SER A 152 4.55 7.76 3.87
N MET A 153 3.79 7.46 2.81
CA MET A 153 2.34 7.63 2.79
C MET A 153 1.66 6.66 3.77
N TYR A 154 2.14 5.42 3.84
CA TYR A 154 1.69 4.43 4.82
C TYR A 154 2.08 4.82 6.24
N ALA A 155 3.31 5.28 6.44
CA ALA A 155 3.77 5.77 7.74
C ALA A 155 2.94 6.98 8.20
N LEU A 156 2.60 7.90 7.32
CA LEU A 156 1.77 9.05 7.64
C LEU A 156 0.39 8.64 8.14
N MET A 157 -0.29 7.77 7.39
CA MET A 157 -1.62 7.29 7.77
C MET A 157 -1.59 6.44 9.03
N GLY A 158 -0.63 5.51 9.16
CA GLY A 158 -0.48 4.68 10.35
C GLY A 158 -0.15 5.48 11.61
N MET A 159 0.72 6.48 11.48
CA MET A 159 1.04 7.41 12.56
C MET A 159 -0.20 8.20 13.02
N ALA A 160 -0.97 8.74 12.08
CA ALA A 160 -2.16 9.51 12.40
C ALA A 160 -3.25 8.63 13.04
N LEU A 161 -3.56 7.48 12.44
CA LEU A 161 -4.53 6.54 12.98
C LEU A 161 -4.13 6.05 14.38
N GLY A 162 -2.88 5.61 14.56
CA GLY A 162 -2.37 5.16 15.85
C GLY A 162 -2.36 6.25 16.91
N TYR A 163 -1.96 7.47 16.55
CA TYR A 163 -1.93 8.60 17.47
C TYR A 163 -3.34 8.98 17.94
N PHE A 164 -4.29 9.19 17.04
CA PHE A 164 -5.63 9.62 17.41
C PHE A 164 -6.43 8.53 18.10
N SER A 165 -6.27 7.27 17.72
CA SER A 165 -7.03 6.18 18.33
C SER A 165 -6.47 5.78 19.70
N TYR A 166 -5.18 5.55 19.82
CA TYR A 166 -4.63 5.04 21.08
C TYR A 166 -4.31 6.12 22.11
N ARG A 167 -4.11 7.38 21.69
CA ARG A 167 -3.78 8.47 22.60
C ARG A 167 -4.98 9.36 22.92
N TYR A 168 -5.90 9.56 21.95
CA TYR A 168 -7.10 10.37 22.14
C TYR A 168 -8.37 9.55 22.31
N ASN A 169 -8.29 8.21 22.27
CA ASN A 169 -9.45 7.30 22.35
C ASN A 169 -10.54 7.62 21.30
N LEU A 170 -10.15 8.07 20.12
CA LEU A 170 -11.05 8.27 19.00
C LEU A 170 -11.20 6.95 18.20
N PRO A 171 -12.31 6.75 17.48
CA PRO A 171 -12.47 5.60 16.61
C PRO A 171 -11.32 5.44 15.63
N LEU A 172 -10.97 4.19 15.28
CA LEU A 172 -9.91 3.88 14.31
C LEU A 172 -10.42 4.09 12.88
N THR A 173 -10.74 5.35 12.55
CA THR A 173 -11.27 5.80 11.26
C THR A 173 -10.53 7.05 10.77
N ILE A 174 -10.58 7.29 9.47
CA ILE A 174 -9.84 8.41 8.87
C ILE A 174 -10.33 9.77 9.38
N ARG A 175 -11.65 9.91 9.57
CA ARG A 175 -12.25 11.15 10.11
C ARG A 175 -11.69 11.56 11.46
N SER A 176 -11.24 10.61 12.27
CA SER A 176 -10.68 10.87 13.60
C SER A 176 -9.42 11.74 13.54
N ALA A 177 -8.61 11.59 12.49
CA ALA A 177 -7.42 12.42 12.28
C ALA A 177 -7.75 13.89 11.96
N LEU A 178 -8.99 14.20 11.58
CA LEU A 178 -9.46 15.56 11.27
C LEU A 178 -10.08 16.26 12.48
N TYR A 179 -10.25 15.56 13.60
CA TYR A 179 -10.84 16.12 14.81
C TYR A 179 -10.19 17.44 15.30
N PRO A 180 -8.86 17.58 15.29
CA PRO A 180 -8.20 18.81 15.74
C PRO A 180 -8.52 20.06 14.90
N ILE A 181 -8.97 19.86 13.65
CA ILE A 181 -9.31 20.94 12.72
C ILE A 181 -10.81 21.25 12.79
N PHE A 182 -11.64 20.22 12.68
CA PHE A 182 -13.09 20.36 12.52
C PHE A 182 -13.90 20.08 13.79
N GLY A 183 -13.26 19.62 14.87
CA GLY A 183 -13.93 19.27 16.13
C GLY A 183 -15.07 18.27 15.93
N LYS A 184 -16.19 18.48 16.60
CA LYS A 184 -17.38 17.59 16.52
C LYS A 184 -18.00 17.51 15.11
N ARG A 185 -17.65 18.42 14.18
CA ARG A 185 -18.17 18.41 12.79
C ARG A 185 -17.73 17.19 12.01
N ILE A 186 -16.72 16.45 12.48
CA ILE A 186 -16.32 15.15 11.88
C ILE A 186 -17.42 14.08 12.00
N ASN A 187 -18.40 14.24 12.87
CA ASN A 187 -19.54 13.32 13.00
C ASN A 187 -20.68 13.62 12.01
N GLY A 188 -20.52 14.63 11.18
CA GLY A 188 -21.47 15.06 10.16
C GLY A 188 -20.93 14.88 8.71
N PRO A 189 -21.44 15.68 7.75
CA PRO A 189 -21.12 15.55 6.33
C PRO A 189 -19.62 15.56 6.02
N ILE A 190 -18.82 16.37 6.72
CA ILE A 190 -17.36 16.44 6.51
C ILE A 190 -16.71 15.07 6.77
N GLY A 191 -16.99 14.45 7.92
CA GLY A 191 -16.44 13.14 8.23
C GLY A 191 -16.97 12.04 7.32
N HIS A 192 -18.25 12.10 6.92
CA HIS A 192 -18.81 11.16 5.96
C HIS A 192 -18.13 11.26 4.60
N SER A 193 -17.90 12.47 4.08
CA SER A 193 -17.21 12.68 2.80
C SER A 193 -15.76 12.15 2.84
N VAL A 194 -15.05 12.35 3.94
CA VAL A 194 -13.68 11.85 4.15
C VAL A 194 -13.65 10.33 4.16
N ASP A 195 -14.54 9.68 4.92
CA ASP A 195 -14.57 8.22 4.97
C ASP A 195 -15.04 7.62 3.63
N ILE A 196 -15.97 8.26 2.91
CA ILE A 196 -16.37 7.85 1.55
C ILE A 196 -15.17 7.94 0.59
N ALA A 197 -14.40 9.03 0.62
CA ALA A 197 -13.20 9.18 -0.20
C ALA A 197 -12.16 8.11 0.12
N ALA A 198 -11.97 7.78 1.40
CA ALA A 198 -11.08 6.71 1.84
C ALA A 198 -11.56 5.32 1.33
N VAL A 199 -12.86 5.01 1.47
CA VAL A 199 -13.43 3.75 0.98
C VAL A 199 -13.29 3.62 -0.54
N ILE A 200 -13.62 4.67 -1.29
CA ILE A 200 -13.50 4.67 -2.75
C ILE A 200 -12.03 4.52 -3.16
N GLY A 201 -11.11 5.33 -2.63
CA GLY A 201 -9.69 5.19 -2.92
C GLY A 201 -9.20 3.77 -2.64
N THR A 202 -9.49 3.26 -1.44
CA THR A 202 -9.05 1.93 -0.99
C THR A 202 -9.56 0.81 -1.89
N ILE A 203 -10.85 0.81 -2.28
CA ILE A 203 -11.40 -0.28 -3.10
C ILE A 203 -10.80 -0.29 -4.52
N PHE A 204 -10.54 0.89 -5.12
CA PHE A 204 -9.88 0.97 -6.42
C PHE A 204 -8.42 0.52 -6.33
N GLY A 205 -7.70 0.89 -5.27
CA GLY A 205 -6.35 0.38 -5.01
C GLY A 205 -6.31 -1.14 -4.88
N ILE A 206 -7.21 -1.73 -4.08
CA ILE A 206 -7.31 -3.19 -3.89
C ILE A 206 -7.69 -3.87 -5.21
N ALA A 207 -8.68 -3.35 -5.94
CA ALA A 207 -9.11 -3.91 -7.22
C ALA A 207 -7.99 -3.92 -8.25
N THR A 208 -7.12 -2.90 -8.24
CA THR A 208 -5.94 -2.84 -9.11
C THR A 208 -4.93 -3.94 -8.76
N THR A 209 -4.57 -4.10 -7.49
CA THR A 209 -3.68 -5.19 -7.05
C THR A 209 -4.25 -6.56 -7.39
N LEU A 210 -5.54 -6.77 -7.10
CA LEU A 210 -6.18 -8.05 -7.41
C LEU A 210 -6.34 -8.30 -8.92
N GLY A 211 -6.57 -7.25 -9.70
CA GLY A 211 -6.65 -7.37 -11.15
C GLY A 211 -5.32 -7.75 -11.78
N ILE A 212 -4.23 -7.09 -11.38
CA ILE A 212 -2.87 -7.46 -11.77
C ILE A 212 -2.58 -8.90 -11.36
N GLY A 213 -2.90 -9.24 -10.11
CA GLY A 213 -2.69 -10.58 -9.56
C GLY A 213 -3.45 -11.67 -10.31
N VAL A 214 -4.71 -11.44 -10.65
CA VAL A 214 -5.53 -12.41 -11.42
C VAL A 214 -4.96 -12.66 -12.81
N VAL A 215 -4.51 -11.61 -13.49
CA VAL A 215 -3.91 -11.75 -14.83
C VAL A 215 -2.62 -12.56 -14.75
N GLN A 216 -1.77 -12.27 -13.81
CA GLN A 216 -0.51 -13.00 -13.60
C GLN A 216 -0.75 -14.46 -13.16
N LEU A 217 -1.69 -14.70 -12.23
CA LEU A 217 -2.06 -16.05 -11.80
C LEU A 217 -2.66 -16.89 -12.92
N ASN A 218 -3.53 -16.30 -13.74
CA ASN A 218 -4.09 -17.00 -14.89
C ASN A 218 -2.98 -17.48 -15.83
N TYR A 219 -1.98 -16.63 -16.08
CA TYR A 219 -0.83 -17.05 -16.88
C TYR A 219 -0.02 -18.17 -16.21
N GLY A 220 0.24 -18.09 -14.89
CA GLY A 220 0.91 -19.16 -14.15
C GLY A 220 0.15 -20.50 -14.23
N LEU A 221 -1.19 -20.48 -14.15
CA LEU A 221 -2.02 -21.67 -14.33
C LEU A 221 -2.03 -22.17 -15.78
N SER A 222 -1.94 -21.26 -16.76
CA SER A 222 -1.76 -21.66 -18.17
C SER A 222 -0.45 -22.42 -18.38
N VAL A 223 0.64 -21.95 -17.81
CA VAL A 223 1.96 -22.58 -17.93
C VAL A 223 2.01 -23.96 -17.25
N LEU A 224 1.35 -24.11 -16.10
CA LEU A 224 1.45 -25.33 -15.29
C LEU A 224 0.39 -26.40 -15.62
N PHE A 225 -0.80 -25.98 -16.05
CA PHE A 225 -1.96 -26.84 -16.18
C PHE A 225 -2.73 -26.67 -17.51
N ASP A 226 -2.16 -25.94 -18.46
CA ASP A 226 -2.77 -25.65 -19.78
C ASP A 226 -4.16 -24.97 -19.67
N ILE A 227 -4.43 -24.26 -18.56
CA ILE A 227 -5.65 -23.49 -18.41
C ILE A 227 -5.59 -22.27 -19.35
N PRO A 228 -6.59 -22.07 -20.24
CA PRO A 228 -6.55 -20.96 -21.19
C PRO A 228 -6.40 -19.59 -20.53
N ASP A 229 -5.56 -18.73 -21.08
CA ASP A 229 -5.58 -17.30 -20.72
C ASP A 229 -6.84 -16.67 -21.29
N SER A 230 -7.88 -16.59 -20.49
CA SER A 230 -9.21 -16.14 -20.90
C SER A 230 -9.91 -15.33 -19.81
N MET A 231 -10.85 -14.48 -20.24
CA MET A 231 -11.67 -13.73 -19.29
C MET A 231 -12.51 -14.65 -18.39
N ALA A 232 -12.92 -15.82 -18.87
CA ALA A 232 -13.65 -16.81 -18.09
C ALA A 232 -12.76 -17.39 -16.96
N ALA A 233 -11.49 -17.71 -17.23
CA ALA A 233 -10.55 -18.18 -16.22
C ALA A 233 -10.26 -17.07 -15.18
N LYS A 234 -10.08 -15.84 -15.62
CA LYS A 234 -9.90 -14.67 -14.73
C LYS A 234 -11.13 -14.45 -13.85
N ALA A 235 -12.33 -14.54 -14.41
CA ALA A 235 -13.58 -14.46 -13.64
C ALA A 235 -13.72 -15.60 -12.61
N ALA A 236 -13.31 -16.82 -12.97
CA ALA A 236 -13.31 -17.96 -12.05
C ALA A 236 -12.33 -17.75 -10.89
N LEU A 237 -11.14 -17.20 -11.14
CA LEU A 237 -10.16 -16.85 -10.09
C LEU A 237 -10.70 -15.77 -9.15
N ILE A 238 -11.36 -14.75 -9.68
CA ILE A 238 -12.01 -13.71 -8.88
C ILE A 238 -13.13 -14.34 -8.02
N ALA A 239 -13.98 -15.17 -8.59
CA ALA A 239 -15.02 -15.87 -7.85
C ALA A 239 -14.45 -16.78 -6.75
N LEU A 240 -13.36 -17.49 -7.04
CA LEU A 240 -12.64 -18.31 -6.06
C LEU A 240 -12.15 -17.47 -4.88
N SER A 241 -11.58 -16.29 -5.12
CA SER A 241 -11.13 -15.41 -4.04
C SER A 241 -12.27 -14.94 -3.15
N VAL A 242 -13.43 -14.60 -3.73
CA VAL A 242 -14.64 -14.23 -2.98
C VAL A 242 -15.15 -15.40 -2.13
N ILE A 243 -15.13 -16.62 -2.67
CA ILE A 243 -15.51 -17.82 -1.93
C ILE A 243 -14.57 -18.07 -0.75
N ILE A 244 -13.25 -17.98 -0.97
CA ILE A 244 -12.26 -18.18 0.09
C ILE A 244 -12.40 -17.10 1.18
N ALA A 245 -12.57 -15.82 0.81
CA ALA A 245 -12.83 -14.75 1.76
C ALA A 245 -14.13 -15.00 2.56
N THR A 246 -15.18 -15.52 1.92
CA THR A 246 -16.44 -15.87 2.58
C THR A 246 -16.25 -17.00 3.59
N ILE A 247 -15.49 -18.05 3.22
CA ILE A 247 -15.16 -19.17 4.11
C ILE A 247 -14.31 -18.68 5.29
N SER A 248 -13.32 -17.82 5.05
CA SER A 248 -12.49 -17.21 6.08
C SER A 248 -13.32 -16.49 7.14
N VAL A 249 -14.29 -15.68 6.70
CA VAL A 249 -15.22 -14.96 7.59
C VAL A 249 -16.07 -15.88 8.46
N THR A 250 -16.56 -16.96 7.86
CA THR A 250 -17.54 -17.87 8.55
C THR A 250 -16.86 -18.87 9.48
N SER A 251 -15.61 -19.25 9.20
CA SER A 251 -14.88 -20.27 9.95
C SER A 251 -14.06 -19.71 11.14
N GLY A 252 -13.88 -18.39 11.24
CA GLY A 252 -13.09 -17.75 12.31
C GLY A 252 -11.62 -18.17 12.31
N VAL A 253 -11.05 -18.50 11.16
CA VAL A 253 -9.69 -19.08 11.02
C VAL A 253 -8.61 -18.00 11.03
N ASP A 254 -8.57 -17.13 12.03
CA ASP A 254 -7.48 -16.15 12.19
C ASP A 254 -6.09 -16.80 12.26
N LYS A 255 -6.01 -18.01 12.84
CA LYS A 255 -4.76 -18.79 12.89
C LYS A 255 -4.31 -19.29 11.51
N GLY A 256 -5.24 -19.59 10.61
CA GLY A 256 -4.92 -20.06 9.25
C GLY A 256 -4.27 -18.99 8.40
N ILE A 257 -4.79 -17.77 8.44
CA ILE A 257 -4.25 -16.61 7.70
C ILE A 257 -2.82 -16.30 8.13
N ARG A 258 -2.52 -16.38 9.41
CA ARG A 258 -1.18 -16.18 9.93
C ARG A 258 -0.19 -17.22 9.39
N VAL A 259 -0.55 -18.50 9.41
CA VAL A 259 0.30 -19.57 8.87
C VAL A 259 0.54 -19.40 7.37
N LEU A 260 -0.51 -19.02 6.61
CA LEU A 260 -0.39 -18.72 5.18
C LEU A 260 0.54 -17.54 4.92
N SER A 261 0.49 -16.49 5.74
CA SER A 261 1.39 -15.33 5.61
C SER A 261 2.85 -15.69 5.93
N GLU A 262 3.09 -16.51 6.97
CA GLU A 262 4.44 -16.99 7.30
C GLU A 262 5.00 -17.87 6.18
N LEU A 263 4.19 -18.78 5.63
CA LEU A 263 4.56 -19.60 4.48
C LEU A 263 4.89 -18.73 3.26
N ASN A 264 4.11 -17.70 3.02
CA ASN A 264 4.29 -16.79 1.90
C ASN A 264 5.64 -16.08 1.93
N VAL A 265 6.03 -15.58 3.10
CA VAL A 265 7.36 -14.98 3.31
C VAL A 265 8.47 -16.00 3.04
N ALA A 266 8.31 -17.22 3.51
CA ALA A 266 9.32 -18.27 3.31
C ALA A 266 9.47 -18.64 1.82
N LEU A 267 8.35 -18.76 1.09
CA LEU A 267 8.36 -19.04 -0.36
C LEU A 267 8.98 -17.88 -1.16
N ALA A 268 8.66 -16.64 -0.80
CA ALA A 268 9.22 -15.46 -1.43
C ALA A 268 10.75 -15.39 -1.23
N LEU A 269 11.23 -15.62 -0.01
CA LEU A 269 12.67 -15.71 0.26
C LEU A 269 13.31 -16.87 -0.49
N GLY A 270 12.63 -18.01 -0.58
CA GLY A 270 13.08 -19.15 -1.37
C GLY A 270 13.27 -18.81 -2.85
N LEU A 271 12.35 -18.06 -3.45
CA LEU A 271 12.47 -17.58 -4.84
C LEU A 271 13.65 -16.61 -5.02
N ILE A 272 13.85 -15.66 -4.08
CA ILE A 272 15.03 -14.76 -4.11
C ILE A 272 16.31 -15.58 -4.11
N LEU A 273 16.44 -16.53 -3.17
CA LEU A 273 17.64 -17.36 -3.04
C LEU A 273 17.84 -18.26 -4.26
N PHE A 274 16.74 -18.81 -4.80
CA PHE A 274 16.81 -19.61 -6.02
C PHE A 274 17.41 -18.81 -7.18
N VAL A 275 16.88 -17.64 -7.50
CA VAL A 275 17.37 -16.82 -8.61
C VAL A 275 18.78 -16.29 -8.32
N LEU A 276 19.06 -15.90 -7.08
CA LEU A 276 20.39 -15.41 -6.67
C LEU A 276 21.49 -16.47 -6.89
N PHE A 277 21.21 -17.74 -6.57
CA PHE A 277 22.21 -18.82 -6.68
C PHE A 277 22.20 -19.54 -8.03
N MET A 278 21.11 -19.52 -8.77
CA MET A 278 21.04 -20.10 -10.11
C MET A 278 21.49 -19.14 -11.20
N GLY A 279 21.43 -17.85 -10.95
CA GLY A 279 21.93 -16.79 -11.83
C GLY A 279 23.41 -16.47 -11.60
N ASP A 280 23.87 -15.36 -12.17
CA ASP A 280 25.21 -14.82 -11.88
C ASP A 280 25.20 -14.12 -10.52
N THR A 281 25.46 -14.88 -9.46
CA THR A 281 25.49 -14.39 -8.08
C THR A 281 26.43 -13.19 -7.91
N SER A 282 27.60 -13.21 -8.57
CA SER A 282 28.59 -12.13 -8.46
C SER A 282 28.05 -10.84 -9.06
N PHE A 283 27.46 -10.93 -10.25
CA PHE A 283 26.81 -9.78 -10.89
C PHE A 283 25.66 -9.24 -10.03
N LEU A 284 24.76 -10.11 -9.56
CA LEU A 284 23.59 -9.71 -8.79
C LEU A 284 23.95 -8.99 -7.48
N LEU A 285 24.99 -9.46 -6.78
CA LEU A 285 25.46 -8.80 -5.55
C LEU A 285 26.15 -7.47 -5.85
N ASN A 286 26.94 -7.37 -6.91
CA ASN A 286 27.52 -6.10 -7.35
C ASN A 286 26.43 -5.10 -7.78
N ALA A 287 25.43 -5.56 -8.53
CA ALA A 287 24.29 -4.77 -8.96
C ALA A 287 23.45 -4.28 -7.78
N LEU A 288 23.23 -5.11 -6.75
CA LEU A 288 22.54 -4.68 -5.52
C LEU A 288 23.25 -3.50 -4.84
N VAL A 289 24.59 -3.58 -4.70
CA VAL A 289 25.38 -2.49 -4.10
C VAL A 289 25.28 -1.22 -4.96
N LEU A 290 25.39 -1.36 -6.29
CA LEU A 290 25.26 -0.26 -7.23
C LEU A 290 23.86 0.38 -7.16
N ASN A 291 22.80 -0.43 -7.10
CA ASN A 291 21.42 0.04 -7.01
C ASN A 291 21.18 0.88 -5.75
N VAL A 292 21.75 0.49 -4.60
CA VAL A 292 21.69 1.29 -3.38
C VAL A 292 22.37 2.64 -3.58
N GLY A 293 23.58 2.65 -4.15
CA GLY A 293 24.34 3.87 -4.41
C GLY A 293 23.61 4.81 -5.38
N ASP A 294 23.11 4.28 -6.48
CA ASP A 294 22.39 5.03 -7.49
C ASP A 294 21.05 5.57 -6.95
N TYR A 295 20.30 4.75 -6.18
CA TYR A 295 19.07 5.19 -5.54
C TYR A 295 19.29 6.37 -4.59
N VAL A 296 20.26 6.27 -3.70
CA VAL A 296 20.59 7.35 -2.74
C VAL A 296 21.03 8.61 -3.47
N ASN A 297 21.88 8.48 -4.50
CA ASN A 297 22.41 9.60 -5.25
C ASN A 297 21.34 10.34 -6.07
N ARG A 298 20.39 9.61 -6.69
CA ARG A 298 19.39 10.19 -7.61
C ARG A 298 18.07 10.54 -6.93
N PHE A 299 17.79 10.00 -5.75
CA PHE A 299 16.48 10.13 -5.07
C PHE A 299 15.98 11.57 -4.99
N MET A 300 16.82 12.50 -4.54
CA MET A 300 16.42 13.90 -4.38
C MET A 300 16.11 14.59 -5.71
N GLY A 301 16.86 14.29 -6.76
CA GLY A 301 16.63 14.84 -8.11
C GLY A 301 15.34 14.31 -8.73
N MET A 302 15.02 13.04 -8.50
CA MET A 302 13.82 12.41 -9.04
C MET A 302 12.53 12.85 -8.33
N THR A 303 12.62 13.15 -7.03
CA THR A 303 11.46 13.44 -6.18
C THR A 303 10.59 14.60 -6.69
N LEU A 304 11.18 15.61 -7.32
CA LEU A 304 10.47 16.77 -7.90
C LEU A 304 10.64 16.88 -9.42
N ASN A 305 11.14 15.83 -10.09
CA ASN A 305 11.26 15.84 -11.53
C ASN A 305 9.87 15.74 -12.19
N SER A 306 9.37 16.87 -12.64
CA SER A 306 8.06 16.98 -13.31
C SER A 306 8.15 16.85 -14.82
N PHE A 307 9.36 16.73 -15.37
CA PHE A 307 9.61 16.75 -16.83
C PHE A 307 8.94 17.95 -17.52
N ALA A 308 9.09 19.14 -16.93
CA ALA A 308 8.33 20.33 -17.35
C ALA A 308 8.60 20.75 -18.79
N PHE A 309 9.80 20.50 -19.32
CA PHE A 309 10.22 20.92 -20.64
C PHE A 309 10.02 19.84 -21.73
N ASP A 310 10.10 18.56 -21.33
CA ASP A 310 9.93 17.40 -22.23
C ASP A 310 9.17 16.31 -21.51
N ARG A 311 7.86 16.51 -21.38
CA ARG A 311 7.01 15.66 -20.54
C ARG A 311 6.61 14.36 -21.24
N PRO A 312 7.10 13.20 -20.80
CA PRO A 312 6.69 11.90 -21.30
C PRO A 312 5.31 11.53 -20.71
N VAL A 313 4.23 12.10 -21.25
CA VAL A 313 2.87 12.05 -20.66
C VAL A 313 2.41 10.61 -20.43
N GLU A 314 2.57 9.74 -21.41
CA GLU A 314 2.15 8.34 -21.33
C GLU A 314 2.95 7.60 -20.27
N TRP A 315 4.27 7.76 -20.27
CA TRP A 315 5.14 7.18 -19.25
C TRP A 315 4.77 7.67 -17.85
N MET A 316 4.56 8.97 -17.68
CA MET A 316 4.15 9.56 -16.40
C MET A 316 2.84 8.95 -15.89
N ASN A 317 1.86 8.77 -16.78
CA ASN A 317 0.57 8.19 -16.41
C ASN A 317 0.68 6.72 -16.00
N ASN A 318 1.47 5.95 -16.73
CA ASN A 318 1.62 4.51 -16.51
C ASN A 318 2.52 4.17 -15.30
N TRP A 319 3.41 5.09 -14.91
CA TRP A 319 4.42 4.86 -13.88
C TRP A 319 4.28 5.83 -12.71
N THR A 320 4.92 6.96 -12.71
CA THR A 320 5.03 7.80 -11.50
C THR A 320 3.69 8.27 -10.96
N LEU A 321 2.76 8.75 -11.80
CA LEU A 321 1.43 9.18 -11.33
C LEU A 321 0.59 8.01 -10.85
N PHE A 322 0.65 6.88 -11.58
CA PHE A 322 -0.01 5.66 -11.16
C PHE A 322 0.49 5.20 -9.79
N PHE A 323 1.80 5.07 -9.61
CA PHE A 323 2.36 4.62 -8.33
C PHE A 323 1.99 5.55 -7.18
N TRP A 324 2.10 6.87 -7.34
CA TRP A 324 1.74 7.80 -6.27
C TRP A 324 0.26 7.73 -5.91
N ALA A 325 -0.61 7.65 -6.91
CA ALA A 325 -2.04 7.49 -6.68
C ALA A 325 -2.37 6.15 -6.03
N TRP A 326 -1.68 5.09 -6.41
CA TRP A 326 -1.87 3.75 -5.87
C TRP A 326 -1.43 3.66 -4.40
N TRP A 327 -0.27 4.22 -4.05
CA TRP A 327 0.17 4.34 -2.65
C TRP A 327 -0.80 5.18 -1.81
N VAL A 328 -1.30 6.29 -2.34
CA VAL A 328 -2.35 7.09 -1.71
C VAL A 328 -3.62 6.27 -1.47
N ALA A 329 -4.08 5.53 -2.48
CA ALA A 329 -5.27 4.68 -2.41
C ALA A 329 -5.15 3.56 -1.35
N TRP A 330 -3.98 2.96 -1.24
CA TRP A 330 -3.68 1.91 -0.26
C TRP A 330 -3.38 2.44 1.14
N SER A 331 -3.04 3.70 1.29
CA SER A 331 -2.57 4.26 2.56
C SER A 331 -3.57 4.13 3.73
N PRO A 332 -4.89 4.25 3.56
CA PRO A 332 -5.84 4.01 4.65
C PRO A 332 -5.79 2.56 5.15
N PHE A 333 -5.73 1.62 4.22
CA PHE A 333 -5.71 0.18 4.50
C PHE A 333 -4.44 -0.22 5.25
N VAL A 334 -3.26 0.06 4.66
CA VAL A 334 -1.98 -0.30 5.26
C VAL A 334 -1.74 0.50 6.52
N GLY A 335 -2.12 1.78 6.54
CA GLY A 335 -2.02 2.63 7.73
C GLY A 335 -2.80 2.08 8.93
N LEU A 336 -3.99 1.54 8.70
CA LEU A 336 -4.78 0.88 9.75
C LEU A 336 -4.02 -0.34 10.32
N PHE A 337 -3.48 -1.19 9.46
CA PHE A 337 -2.69 -2.35 9.87
C PHE A 337 -1.46 -1.93 10.68
N LEU A 338 -0.68 -0.97 10.15
CA LEU A 338 0.52 -0.47 10.80
C LEU A 338 0.22 0.16 12.17
N ALA A 339 -0.90 0.89 12.30
CA ALA A 339 -1.34 1.43 13.57
C ALA A 339 -1.61 0.32 14.60
N ARG A 340 -2.35 -0.74 14.21
CA ARG A 340 -2.70 -1.86 15.09
C ARG A 340 -1.48 -2.60 15.64
N ILE A 341 -0.46 -2.81 14.84
CA ILE A 341 0.75 -3.53 15.28
C ILE A 341 1.76 -2.65 16.04
N SER A 342 1.56 -1.33 16.07
CA SER A 342 2.58 -0.38 16.56
C SER A 342 2.21 0.34 17.85
N ARG A 343 1.15 -0.10 18.54
CA ARG A 343 0.74 0.48 19.83
C ARG A 343 1.90 0.49 20.83
N GLY A 344 2.11 1.62 21.49
CA GLY A 344 3.15 1.83 22.50
C GLY A 344 4.55 2.16 21.95
N ARG A 345 4.75 2.13 20.63
CA ARG A 345 5.99 2.59 20.02
C ARG A 345 6.04 4.11 19.94
N THR A 346 7.25 4.69 19.93
CA THR A 346 7.40 6.11 19.64
C THR A 346 7.19 6.38 18.16
N ILE A 347 6.77 7.59 17.82
CA ILE A 347 6.62 8.02 16.41
C ILE A 347 7.91 7.81 15.63
N ARG A 348 9.09 8.13 16.23
CA ARG A 348 10.39 7.91 15.59
C ARG A 348 10.64 6.43 15.29
N GLN A 349 10.42 5.55 16.27
CA GLN A 349 10.56 4.09 16.04
C GLN A 349 9.62 3.61 14.96
N PHE A 350 8.37 4.07 15.00
CA PHE A 350 7.35 3.71 14.02
C PHE A 350 7.74 4.14 12.60
N VAL A 351 8.10 5.40 12.42
CA VAL A 351 8.47 5.93 11.10
C VAL A 351 9.71 5.24 10.55
N LEU A 352 10.78 5.14 11.35
CA LEU A 352 12.01 4.48 10.90
C LEU A 352 11.77 3.01 10.54
N GLY A 353 11.03 2.28 11.37
CA GLY A 353 10.69 0.88 11.08
C GLY A 353 9.87 0.74 9.81
N THR A 354 8.85 1.56 9.62
CA THR A 354 7.97 1.52 8.45
C THR A 354 8.69 1.91 7.15
N LEU A 355 9.62 2.86 7.19
CA LEU A 355 10.38 3.27 6.01
C LEU A 355 11.47 2.28 5.63
N ILE A 356 12.17 1.70 6.62
CA ILE A 356 13.39 0.93 6.36
C ILE A 356 13.10 -0.56 6.17
N ILE A 357 12.32 -1.18 7.09
CA ILE A 357 12.19 -2.64 7.13
C ILE A 357 11.51 -3.21 5.87
N PRO A 358 10.32 -2.73 5.47
CA PRO A 358 9.69 -3.22 4.24
C PRO A 358 10.50 -2.88 2.99
N PHE A 359 11.07 -1.68 2.94
CA PHE A 359 11.90 -1.26 1.79
C PHE A 359 13.15 -2.14 1.63
N THR A 360 13.75 -2.61 2.72
CA THR A 360 14.88 -3.55 2.64
C THR A 360 14.49 -4.84 1.89
N PHE A 361 13.31 -5.39 2.16
CA PHE A 361 12.82 -6.55 1.40
C PHE A 361 12.57 -6.20 -0.07
N THR A 362 11.84 -5.13 -0.31
CA THR A 362 11.54 -4.65 -1.67
C THR A 362 12.81 -4.39 -2.48
N LEU A 363 13.82 -3.78 -1.86
CA LEU A 363 15.13 -3.56 -2.45
C LEU A 363 15.81 -4.88 -2.87
N LEU A 364 15.82 -5.88 -1.99
CA LEU A 364 16.39 -7.20 -2.30
C LEU A 364 15.63 -7.88 -3.44
N TRP A 365 14.32 -7.90 -3.34
CA TRP A 365 13.44 -8.52 -4.34
C TRP A 365 13.64 -7.89 -5.73
N LEU A 366 13.45 -6.58 -5.83
CA LEU A 366 13.56 -5.87 -7.10
C LEU A 366 14.97 -5.92 -7.66
N SER A 367 16.01 -5.82 -6.81
CA SER A 367 17.41 -5.92 -7.28
C SER A 367 17.73 -7.29 -7.81
N VAL A 368 17.27 -8.39 -7.19
CA VAL A 368 17.55 -9.73 -7.69
C VAL A 368 16.79 -9.98 -8.99
N PHE A 369 15.47 -9.84 -9.00
CA PHE A 369 14.67 -10.17 -10.19
C PHE A 369 14.86 -9.16 -11.33
N GLY A 370 14.90 -7.87 -11.02
CA GLY A 370 15.06 -6.81 -12.01
C GLY A 370 16.43 -6.86 -12.69
N ASN A 371 17.52 -6.98 -11.92
CA ASN A 371 18.85 -7.12 -12.52
C ASN A 371 19.02 -8.46 -13.26
N SER A 372 18.37 -9.54 -12.82
CA SER A 372 18.35 -10.80 -13.58
C SER A 372 17.69 -10.61 -14.94
N ALA A 373 16.56 -9.91 -14.99
CA ALA A 373 15.88 -9.62 -16.25
C ALA A 373 16.73 -8.73 -17.18
N LEU A 374 17.37 -7.70 -16.63
CA LEU A 374 18.29 -6.85 -17.40
C LEU A 374 19.52 -7.62 -17.89
N TYR A 375 20.07 -8.51 -17.05
CA TYR A 375 21.19 -9.37 -17.43
C TYR A 375 20.86 -10.24 -18.64
N GLU A 376 19.70 -10.90 -18.63
CA GLU A 376 19.24 -11.72 -19.76
C GLU A 376 19.12 -10.91 -21.04
N ILE A 377 18.52 -9.70 -20.97
CA ILE A 377 18.36 -8.84 -22.16
C ILE A 377 19.71 -8.40 -22.72
N ILE A 378 20.62 -7.95 -21.85
CA ILE A 378 21.95 -7.44 -22.24
C ILE A 378 22.79 -8.55 -22.88
N HIS A 379 22.59 -9.82 -22.47
CA HIS A 379 23.33 -10.96 -23.01
C HIS A 379 22.63 -11.68 -24.19
N GLY A 380 21.66 -11.05 -24.81
CA GLY A 380 21.06 -11.53 -26.06
C GLY A 380 19.60 -11.95 -25.98
N GLY A 381 18.95 -11.73 -24.84
CA GLY A 381 17.53 -12.06 -24.62
C GLY A 381 16.53 -11.09 -25.27
N ALA A 382 16.70 -10.74 -26.55
CA ALA A 382 15.80 -9.83 -27.24
C ALA A 382 14.34 -10.33 -27.28
N ALA A 383 14.13 -11.64 -27.48
CA ALA A 383 12.81 -12.24 -27.46
C ALA A 383 12.15 -12.16 -26.08
N PHE A 384 12.91 -12.32 -24.99
CA PHE A 384 12.44 -12.13 -23.64
C PHE A 384 12.00 -10.67 -23.39
N ALA A 385 12.81 -9.70 -23.87
CA ALA A 385 12.47 -8.29 -23.75
C ALA A 385 11.17 -7.95 -24.48
N GLU A 386 10.99 -8.43 -25.72
CA GLU A 386 9.79 -8.21 -26.51
C GLU A 386 8.56 -8.82 -25.83
N GLU A 387 8.64 -10.06 -25.34
CA GLU A 387 7.55 -10.70 -24.62
C GLU A 387 7.17 -9.95 -23.33
N ALA A 388 8.15 -9.55 -22.53
CA ALA A 388 7.89 -8.81 -21.29
C ALA A 388 7.32 -7.40 -21.52
N MET A 389 7.62 -6.77 -22.67
CA MET A 389 7.04 -5.48 -23.06
C MET A 389 5.60 -5.61 -23.54
N VAL A 390 5.28 -6.64 -24.34
CA VAL A 390 3.95 -6.87 -24.91
C VAL A 390 3.01 -7.53 -23.89
N HIS A 391 3.55 -8.43 -23.08
CA HIS A 391 2.84 -9.25 -22.10
C HIS A 391 3.50 -9.16 -20.72
N PRO A 392 3.40 -8.01 -20.04
CA PRO A 392 4.10 -7.80 -18.76
C PRO A 392 3.71 -8.82 -17.68
N GLU A 393 2.49 -9.37 -17.74
CA GLU A 393 2.02 -10.45 -16.85
C GLU A 393 2.81 -11.75 -16.97
N ARG A 394 3.49 -11.96 -18.10
CA ARG A 394 4.31 -13.14 -18.37
C ARG A 394 5.75 -12.96 -17.91
N GLY A 395 6.22 -11.72 -17.83
CA GLY A 395 7.63 -11.38 -17.63
C GLY A 395 8.31 -12.15 -16.49
N PHE A 396 7.62 -12.29 -15.35
CA PHE A 396 8.17 -13.02 -14.19
C PHE A 396 8.37 -14.52 -14.49
N TYR A 397 7.41 -15.17 -15.14
CA TYR A 397 7.54 -16.58 -15.54
C TYR A 397 8.53 -16.77 -16.68
N SER A 398 8.57 -15.87 -17.64
CA SER A 398 9.55 -15.89 -18.74
C SER A 398 10.98 -15.73 -18.21
N LEU A 399 11.19 -14.94 -17.15
CA LEU A 399 12.46 -14.87 -16.45
C LEU A 399 12.80 -16.20 -15.77
N LEU A 400 11.85 -16.80 -15.03
CA LEU A 400 12.08 -18.09 -14.38
C LEU A 400 12.40 -19.22 -15.39
N ALA A 401 11.89 -19.12 -16.61
CA ALA A 401 12.16 -20.08 -17.69
C ALA A 401 13.63 -20.04 -18.18
N GLN A 402 14.39 -18.99 -17.87
CA GLN A 402 15.82 -18.91 -18.17
C GLN A 402 16.67 -19.75 -17.20
N TYR A 403 16.08 -20.21 -16.09
CA TYR A 403 16.78 -20.99 -15.06
C TYR A 403 16.40 -22.48 -15.11
N PRO A 404 17.26 -23.38 -14.57
CA PRO A 404 16.91 -24.80 -14.46
C PRO A 404 15.70 -25.02 -13.55
N ALA A 405 15.06 -26.20 -13.70
CA ALA A 405 13.88 -26.58 -12.90
C ALA A 405 12.68 -25.61 -13.01
N PHE A 406 12.40 -25.11 -14.20
CA PHE A 406 11.35 -24.14 -14.47
C PHE A 406 9.99 -24.54 -13.89
N THR A 407 9.53 -25.78 -14.10
CA THR A 407 8.24 -26.24 -13.55
C THR A 407 8.18 -26.12 -12.03
N PHE A 408 9.28 -26.40 -11.33
CA PHE A 408 9.35 -26.23 -9.88
C PHE A 408 9.28 -24.75 -9.48
N SER A 409 10.13 -23.90 -10.07
CA SER A 409 10.16 -22.47 -9.74
C SER A 409 8.85 -21.76 -10.12
N ALA A 410 8.24 -22.10 -11.27
CA ALA A 410 6.94 -21.61 -11.69
C ALA A 410 5.81 -22.07 -10.74
N SER A 411 5.87 -23.30 -10.24
CA SER A 411 4.90 -23.80 -9.24
C SER A 411 5.02 -23.03 -7.93
N VAL A 412 6.25 -22.81 -7.43
CA VAL A 412 6.48 -22.02 -6.22
C VAL A 412 5.99 -20.58 -6.43
N ALA A 413 6.27 -19.95 -7.57
CA ALA A 413 5.81 -18.61 -7.90
C ALA A 413 4.28 -18.50 -7.95
N THR A 414 3.61 -19.47 -8.57
CA THR A 414 2.16 -19.51 -8.68
C THR A 414 1.49 -19.70 -7.31
N ILE A 415 2.03 -20.60 -6.47
CA ILE A 415 1.55 -20.79 -5.09
C ILE A 415 1.75 -19.50 -4.28
N THR A 416 2.94 -18.89 -4.35
CA THR A 416 3.25 -17.63 -3.68
C THR A 416 2.28 -16.53 -4.10
N GLY A 417 2.08 -16.37 -5.41
CA GLY A 417 1.14 -15.39 -5.97
C GLY A 417 -0.30 -15.64 -5.52
N LEU A 418 -0.75 -16.90 -5.48
CA LEU A 418 -2.10 -17.25 -5.01
C LEU A 418 -2.28 -16.92 -3.53
N LEU A 419 -1.29 -17.20 -2.69
CA LEU A 419 -1.33 -16.86 -1.27
C LEU A 419 -1.38 -15.34 -1.06
N PHE A 420 -0.57 -14.55 -1.78
CA PHE A 420 -0.64 -13.09 -1.75
C PHE A 420 -2.00 -12.58 -2.19
N TYR A 421 -2.52 -13.12 -3.28
CA TYR A 421 -3.81 -12.74 -3.83
C TYR A 421 -4.95 -12.94 -2.82
N VAL A 422 -5.04 -14.13 -2.22
CA VAL A 422 -6.09 -14.49 -1.26
C VAL A 422 -5.98 -13.65 0.01
N THR A 423 -4.79 -13.51 0.58
CA THR A 423 -4.59 -12.72 1.81
C THR A 423 -4.88 -11.25 1.62
N SER A 424 -4.55 -10.68 0.45
CA SER A 424 -4.87 -9.28 0.12
C SER A 424 -6.36 -9.06 -0.07
N ALA A 425 -7.07 -9.99 -0.72
CA ALA A 425 -8.51 -9.91 -0.93
C ALA A 425 -9.29 -9.96 0.40
N ASP A 426 -8.94 -10.90 1.28
CA ASP A 426 -9.60 -11.06 2.58
C ASP A 426 -9.35 -9.86 3.49
N SER A 427 -8.09 -9.43 3.60
CA SER A 427 -7.72 -8.27 4.41
C SER A 427 -8.33 -6.96 3.87
N GLY A 428 -8.41 -6.81 2.55
CA GLY A 428 -9.06 -5.67 1.91
C GLY A 428 -10.54 -5.56 2.24
N ALA A 429 -11.26 -6.66 2.16
CA ALA A 429 -12.67 -6.72 2.51
C ALA A 429 -12.93 -6.42 4.00
N LEU A 430 -12.05 -6.91 4.89
CA LEU A 430 -12.10 -6.60 6.32
C LEU A 430 -11.97 -5.09 6.57
N VAL A 431 -11.00 -4.44 5.98
CA VAL A 431 -10.75 -3.01 6.19
C VAL A 431 -11.87 -2.15 5.63
N LEU A 432 -12.39 -2.45 4.43
CA LEU A 432 -13.56 -1.76 3.88
C LEU A 432 -14.80 -1.94 4.77
N GLY A 433 -14.97 -3.13 5.34
CA GLY A 433 -15.98 -3.38 6.36
C GLY A 433 -15.82 -2.46 7.57
N ASN A 434 -14.61 -2.35 8.09
CA ASN A 434 -14.30 -1.52 9.25
C ASN A 434 -14.53 -0.02 8.97
N PHE A 435 -14.14 0.49 7.79
CA PHE A 435 -14.35 1.89 7.41
C PHE A 435 -15.82 2.26 7.21
N THR A 436 -16.66 1.27 6.89
CA THR A 436 -18.11 1.47 6.70
C THR A 436 -18.95 1.11 7.93
N SER A 437 -18.29 0.81 9.07
CA SER A 437 -18.91 0.47 10.35
C SER A 437 -18.67 1.53 11.42
N GLN A 438 -19.52 1.51 12.45
CA GLN A 438 -19.32 2.23 13.71
C GLN A 438 -18.86 1.21 14.76
N LEU A 439 -17.54 0.99 14.83
CA LEU A 439 -16.95 0.05 15.78
C LEU A 439 -16.86 0.69 17.16
N LYS A 440 -17.28 -0.05 18.19
CA LYS A 440 -17.24 0.42 19.59
C LYS A 440 -15.88 0.25 20.23
N ASP A 441 -15.15 -0.78 19.82
CA ASP A 441 -13.80 -1.08 20.29
C ASP A 441 -12.83 -0.94 19.12
N ILE A 442 -11.63 -0.39 19.42
CA ILE A 442 -10.54 -0.23 18.45
C ILE A 442 -10.07 -1.59 17.89
N ASN A 443 -10.22 -2.65 18.69
CA ASN A 443 -9.82 -4.01 18.30
C ASN A 443 -10.97 -4.85 17.72
N SER A 444 -12.20 -4.32 17.65
CA SER A 444 -13.31 -5.03 17.01
C SER A 444 -13.26 -4.91 15.50
N ASP A 445 -13.81 -5.90 14.83
CA ASP A 445 -13.94 -5.93 13.39
C ASP A 445 -15.42 -5.87 12.96
N ALA A 446 -15.63 -5.43 11.73
CA ALA A 446 -16.95 -5.32 11.13
C ALA A 446 -17.70 -6.65 11.08
N PRO A 447 -19.05 -6.64 11.09
CA PRO A 447 -19.86 -7.85 10.94
C PRO A 447 -19.47 -8.66 9.69
N GLY A 448 -19.47 -9.99 9.80
CA GLY A 448 -19.02 -10.88 8.73
C GLY A 448 -19.72 -10.67 7.38
N TRP A 449 -21.05 -10.40 7.39
CA TRP A 449 -21.80 -10.14 6.15
C TRP A 449 -21.26 -8.92 5.38
N LEU A 450 -20.71 -7.93 6.09
CA LEU A 450 -20.18 -6.73 5.47
C LEU A 450 -18.83 -7.01 4.77
N ARG A 451 -18.00 -7.89 5.36
CA ARG A 451 -16.78 -8.40 4.71
C ARG A 451 -17.13 -9.17 3.42
N VAL A 452 -18.15 -10.04 3.47
CA VAL A 452 -18.63 -10.75 2.27
C VAL A 452 -19.12 -9.78 1.21
N PHE A 453 -19.92 -8.78 1.59
CA PHE A 453 -20.39 -7.75 0.67
C PHE A 453 -19.23 -7.03 -0.04
N TRP A 454 -18.21 -6.59 0.72
CA TRP A 454 -17.07 -5.89 0.14
C TRP A 454 -16.18 -6.82 -0.69
N SER A 455 -16.03 -8.09 -0.33
CA SER A 455 -15.36 -9.08 -1.19
C SER A 455 -16.01 -9.20 -2.56
N VAL A 456 -17.35 -9.29 -2.59
CA VAL A 456 -18.14 -9.33 -3.84
C VAL A 456 -17.99 -8.02 -4.62
N ALA A 457 -18.06 -6.87 -3.94
CA ALA A 457 -17.94 -5.55 -4.59
C ALA A 457 -16.55 -5.36 -5.22
N ILE A 458 -15.48 -5.75 -4.51
CA ILE A 458 -14.11 -5.75 -5.05
C ILE A 458 -14.03 -6.65 -6.29
N GLY A 459 -14.56 -7.87 -6.21
CA GLY A 459 -14.57 -8.81 -7.32
C GLY A 459 -15.28 -8.28 -8.56
N LEU A 460 -16.47 -7.68 -8.39
CA LEU A 460 -17.23 -7.06 -9.48
C LEU A 460 -16.50 -5.88 -10.10
N LEU A 461 -15.90 -5.02 -9.27
CA LEU A 461 -15.12 -3.88 -9.74
C LEU A 461 -13.91 -4.35 -10.55
N THR A 462 -13.14 -5.30 -10.01
CA THR A 462 -11.98 -5.89 -10.70
C THR A 462 -12.37 -6.49 -12.03
N LEU A 463 -13.44 -7.30 -12.06
CA LEU A 463 -13.94 -7.90 -13.29
C LEU A 463 -14.35 -6.85 -14.32
N GLY A 464 -15.12 -5.84 -13.92
CA GLY A 464 -15.57 -4.77 -14.80
C GLY A 464 -14.41 -4.00 -15.44
N MET A 465 -13.38 -3.71 -14.64
CA MET A 465 -12.17 -3.02 -15.12
C MET A 465 -11.38 -3.89 -16.11
N LEU A 466 -11.16 -5.17 -15.79
CA LEU A 466 -10.47 -6.10 -16.69
C LEU A 466 -11.22 -6.28 -18.02
N MET A 467 -12.55 -6.26 -17.98
CA MET A 467 -13.39 -6.35 -19.20
C MET A 467 -13.38 -5.07 -20.04
N THR A 468 -13.05 -3.92 -19.45
CA THR A 468 -13.06 -2.61 -20.13
C THR A 468 -11.77 -2.41 -20.93
N ASN A 469 -10.61 -2.42 -20.30
CA ASN A 469 -9.29 -2.25 -20.95
C ASN A 469 -8.16 -2.92 -20.14
N GLY A 470 -8.45 -4.06 -19.51
CA GLY A 470 -7.45 -4.85 -18.78
C GLY A 470 -6.78 -4.07 -17.64
N ILE A 471 -5.48 -4.30 -17.45
CA ILE A 471 -4.67 -3.66 -16.40
C ILE A 471 -4.66 -2.14 -16.55
N SER A 472 -4.63 -1.61 -17.76
CA SER A 472 -4.62 -0.15 -18.01
C SER A 472 -5.86 0.54 -17.44
N ALA A 473 -7.05 -0.08 -17.52
CA ALA A 473 -8.27 0.49 -16.93
C ALA A 473 -8.15 0.59 -15.40
N LEU A 474 -7.55 -0.43 -14.75
CA LEU A 474 -7.30 -0.45 -13.31
C LEU A 474 -6.32 0.66 -12.90
N GLN A 475 -5.21 0.80 -13.60
CA GLN A 475 -4.21 1.84 -13.35
C GLN A 475 -4.82 3.24 -13.53
N ASN A 476 -5.49 3.48 -14.65
CA ASN A 476 -6.10 4.76 -14.97
C ASN A 476 -7.15 5.20 -13.95
N THR A 477 -8.01 4.28 -13.54
CA THR A 477 -9.03 4.57 -12.51
C THR A 477 -8.41 4.81 -11.14
N THR A 478 -7.31 4.14 -10.81
CA THR A 478 -6.58 4.39 -9.56
C THR A 478 -6.00 5.80 -9.54
N VAL A 479 -5.44 6.29 -10.64
CA VAL A 479 -4.97 7.69 -10.74
C VAL A 479 -6.12 8.67 -10.53
N ILE A 480 -7.29 8.40 -11.10
CA ILE A 480 -8.47 9.26 -10.95
C ILE A 480 -9.00 9.23 -9.50
N MET A 481 -9.20 8.04 -8.94
CA MET A 481 -9.88 7.86 -7.65
C MET A 481 -8.97 8.08 -6.44
N GLY A 482 -7.66 8.04 -6.61
CA GLY A 482 -6.69 8.42 -5.57
C GLY A 482 -6.65 9.94 -5.32
N LEU A 483 -6.99 10.74 -6.33
CA LEU A 483 -6.89 12.20 -6.25
C LEU A 483 -7.70 12.83 -5.10
N PRO A 484 -8.99 12.53 -4.90
CA PRO A 484 -9.76 13.11 -3.79
C PRO A 484 -9.16 12.78 -2.42
N PHE A 485 -8.67 11.55 -2.24
CA PHE A 485 -8.10 11.14 -0.97
C PHE A 485 -6.72 11.78 -0.72
N SER A 486 -5.95 12.08 -1.75
CA SER A 486 -4.68 12.79 -1.60
C SER A 486 -4.84 14.16 -0.95
N PHE A 487 -5.94 14.88 -1.22
CA PHE A 487 -6.26 16.13 -0.51
C PHE A 487 -6.60 15.89 0.97
N VAL A 488 -7.28 14.79 1.28
CA VAL A 488 -7.60 14.43 2.67
C VAL A 488 -6.32 14.25 3.50
N ILE A 489 -5.27 13.67 2.91
CA ILE A 489 -3.98 13.45 3.60
C ILE A 489 -3.38 14.78 4.10
N PHE A 490 -3.51 15.89 3.37
CA PHE A 490 -3.05 17.20 3.86
C PHE A 490 -3.80 17.67 5.11
N PHE A 491 -5.10 17.42 5.19
CA PHE A 491 -5.85 17.71 6.41
C PHE A 491 -5.43 16.80 7.56
N VAL A 492 -5.09 15.53 7.27
CA VAL A 492 -4.53 14.61 8.27
C VAL A 492 -3.20 15.13 8.79
N MET A 493 -2.29 15.58 7.91
CA MET A 493 -1.01 16.21 8.28
C MET A 493 -1.22 17.41 9.19
N ALA A 494 -2.10 18.33 8.79
CA ALA A 494 -2.39 19.54 9.55
C ALA A 494 -3.00 19.22 10.94
N GLY A 495 -3.92 18.27 11.00
CA GLY A 495 -4.52 17.79 12.26
C GLY A 495 -3.50 17.17 13.19
N LEU A 496 -2.66 16.29 12.66
CA LEU A 496 -1.61 15.64 13.43
C LEU A 496 -0.59 16.64 13.96
N TYR A 497 -0.08 17.53 13.11
CA TYR A 497 0.87 18.57 13.52
C TYR A 497 0.31 19.48 14.62
N LYS A 498 -0.94 19.94 14.43
CA LYS A 498 -1.62 20.76 15.43
C LYS A 498 -1.73 20.05 16.80
N SER A 499 -2.08 18.77 16.81
CA SER A 499 -2.20 17.99 18.04
C SER A 499 -0.86 17.75 18.72
N LEU A 500 0.17 17.41 17.93
CA LEU A 500 1.53 17.22 18.44
C LEU A 500 2.10 18.51 19.05
N LYS A 501 1.83 19.67 18.42
CA LYS A 501 2.25 20.96 18.94
C LYS A 501 1.56 21.32 20.28
N VAL A 502 0.25 21.04 20.39
CA VAL A 502 -0.49 21.25 21.65
C VAL A 502 0.03 20.36 22.76
N GLU A 503 0.34 19.11 22.44
CA GLU A 503 0.88 18.16 23.41
C GLU A 503 2.26 18.55 23.91
N ASP A 504 3.12 18.98 23.02
CA ASP A 504 4.46 19.45 23.32
C ASP A 504 4.42 20.66 24.27
N TYR A 505 3.55 21.63 23.99
CA TYR A 505 3.33 22.78 24.87
C TYR A 505 2.88 22.35 26.28
N ARG A 506 1.97 21.36 26.38
CA ARG A 506 1.53 20.82 27.68
C ARG A 506 2.67 20.15 28.45
N ARG A 507 3.55 19.42 27.76
CA ARG A 507 4.73 18.79 28.38
C ARG A 507 5.72 19.84 28.88
N GLU A 508 5.98 20.88 28.10
CA GLU A 508 6.86 21.98 28.54
C GLU A 508 6.30 22.73 29.76
N SER A 509 4.98 22.99 29.80
CA SER A 509 4.33 23.61 30.95
C SER A 509 4.44 22.75 32.20
N ALA A 510 4.11 21.44 32.10
CA ALA A 510 4.21 20.51 33.22
C ALA A 510 5.65 20.40 33.77
N ASN A 511 6.65 20.39 32.88
CA ASN A 511 8.05 20.38 33.30
C ASN A 511 8.48 21.67 34.00
N ARG A 512 7.99 22.83 33.56
CA ARG A 512 8.24 24.14 34.24
C ARG A 512 7.63 24.14 35.64
N ASP A 513 6.38 23.72 35.76
CA ASP A 513 5.69 23.67 37.06
C ASP A 513 6.39 22.72 38.03
N THR A 514 6.87 21.58 37.54
CA THR A 514 7.68 20.63 38.33
C THR A 514 9.01 21.26 38.74
N CYS A 515 9.72 21.94 37.84
CA CYS A 515 10.97 22.60 38.11
C CYS A 515 10.80 23.72 39.17
N LEU A 516 9.72 24.50 39.10
CA LEU A 516 9.40 25.52 40.07
C LEU A 516 9.09 24.95 41.46
N LEU A 517 8.46 23.78 41.54
CA LEU A 517 8.19 23.06 42.78
C LEU A 517 9.51 22.59 43.47
N TYR A 518 10.50 22.18 42.69
CA TYR A 518 11.81 21.75 43.21
C TYR A 518 12.76 22.91 43.49
N THR A 519 12.55 24.09 42.91
CA THR A 519 13.38 25.28 43.13
C THR A 519 12.78 26.27 44.14
N SER A 520 11.54 26.10 44.58
CA SER A 520 10.98 26.88 45.67
C SER A 520 11.64 26.43 47.00
N PRO A 521 12.09 27.37 47.84
CA PRO A 521 12.65 27.01 49.16
C PRO A 521 11.63 26.22 49.96
N SER A 522 12.12 25.13 50.58
CA SER A 522 11.31 24.34 51.47
C SER A 522 10.75 25.23 52.59
N PRO A 523 9.50 25.05 53.02
CA PRO A 523 8.99 25.78 54.18
C PRO A 523 9.88 25.66 55.43
N ARG A 524 10.80 24.68 55.44
CA ARG A 524 11.80 24.51 56.53
C ARG A 524 13.01 25.40 56.37
N ASP A 525 13.27 25.96 55.19
CA ASP A 525 14.44 26.82 54.94
C ASP A 525 14.10 28.30 55.18
N VAL A 526 12.89 28.61 55.60
CA VAL A 526 12.40 29.99 55.91
C VAL A 526 12.30 30.26 57.40
N GLU A 527 12.61 29.27 58.28
CA GLU A 527 12.57 29.37 59.74
C GLU A 527 13.98 29.45 60.40
N GLU A 528 15.03 29.85 59.65
CA GLU A 528 16.31 30.24 60.24
C GLU A 528 16.57 31.75 60.12
#